data_e416c3ad5b9942a39a9c94c083866595
#
_entry.id   e416c3ad5b9942a39a9c94c083866595
#
_cell.length_a   1.000
_cell.length_b   1.000
_cell.length_c   1.000
_cell.angle_alpha   90.00
_cell.angle_beta   90.00
_cell.angle_gamma   90.00
#
_symmetry.space_group_name_H-M   'P 1'
#
loop_
_entity.id
_entity.type
_entity.pdbx_description
1 polymer ?
#
loop_
_entity_poly.entity_id
_entity_poly.type
_entity_poly.pdbx_seq_one_letter_code
_entity_poly.pdbx_strand_id
1 'polypeptide(L)' 'MAKYSTEFKMKVVKEYLESNISYRSLSDKYCIPSEKVIKTWVNTYKTQGYE' A
#
# COMPACT_ATOMS: atom_id res chain seq x y z
N MET A 1 13.12 -11.17 6.30
CA MET A 1 11.82 -11.77 6.04
C MET A 1 10.78 -10.69 5.78
N ALA A 2 10.04 -10.83 4.72
CA ALA A 2 9.04 -9.84 4.39
C ALA A 2 7.83 -9.97 5.32
N LYS A 3 7.42 -8.86 5.87
CA LYS A 3 6.26 -8.83 6.75
C LYS A 3 4.96 -8.88 5.97
N TYR A 4 5.01 -8.39 4.74
CA TYR A 4 3.83 -8.32 3.88
C TYR A 4 4.15 -8.95 2.55
N SER A 5 3.19 -9.71 2.02
CA SER A 5 3.37 -10.33 0.71
C SER A 5 3.16 -9.30 -0.39
N THR A 6 3.65 -9.64 -1.58
CA THR A 6 3.45 -8.76 -2.74
C THR A 6 1.96 -8.61 -3.05
N GLU A 7 1.22 -9.69 -2.92
CA GLU A 7 -0.22 -9.65 -3.16
C GLU A 7 -0.91 -8.67 -2.23
N PHE A 8 -0.51 -8.69 -0.96
CA PHE A 8 -1.09 -7.78 0.01
C PHE A 8 -0.76 -6.34 -0.33
N LYS A 9 0.50 -6.09 -0.70
CA LYS A 9 0.92 -4.74 -1.07
C LYS A 9 0.13 -4.23 -2.26
N MET A 10 -0.03 -5.06 -3.27
CA MET A 10 -0.78 -4.67 -4.46
C MET A 10 -2.23 -4.38 -4.12
N LYS A 11 -2.81 -5.18 -3.24
CA LYS A 11 -4.20 -4.97 -2.83
C LYS A 11 -4.36 -3.60 -2.20
N VAL A 12 -3.45 -3.23 -1.31
CA VAL A 12 -3.50 -1.94 -0.64
C VAL A 12 -3.31 -0.80 -1.64
N VAL A 13 -2.32 -0.94 -2.52
CA VAL A 13 -2.04 0.09 -3.52
C VAL A 13 -3.22 0.29 -4.45
N LYS A 14 -3.80 -0.80 -4.92
CA LYS A 14 -4.94 -0.71 -5.82
C LYS A 14 -6.12 -0.03 -5.14
N GLU A 15 -6.36 -0.36 -3.90
CA GLU A 15 -7.46 0.26 -3.17
C GLU A 15 -7.22 1.76 -3.03
N TYR A 16 -5.98 2.15 -2.78
CA TYR A 16 -5.65 3.56 -2.69
C TYR A 16 -5.95 4.28 -3.99
N LEU A 17 -5.57 3.67 -5.12
CA LEU A 17 -5.74 4.30 -6.41
C LEU A 17 -7.19 4.33 -6.86
N GLU A 18 -7.93 3.28 -6.55
CA GLU A 18 -9.31 3.17 -7.00
C GLU A 18 -10.28 3.91 -6.10
N SER A 19 -10.08 3.77 -4.80
CA SER A 19 -11.02 4.36 -3.83
C SER A 19 -10.62 5.77 -3.42
N ASN A 20 -9.40 6.17 -3.76
CA ASN A 20 -8.95 7.54 -3.48
C ASN A 20 -8.92 7.86 -1.99
N ILE A 21 -8.74 6.85 -1.16
CA ILE A 21 -8.67 7.07 0.28
C ILE A 21 -7.25 7.43 0.68
N SER A 22 -7.11 8.07 1.83
CA SER A 22 -5.81 8.53 2.27
C SER A 22 -4.94 7.39 2.78
N TYR A 23 -3.63 7.64 2.83
CA TYR A 23 -2.69 6.66 3.39
C TYR A 23 -3.06 6.32 4.81
N ARG A 24 -3.48 7.32 5.57
CA ARG A 24 -3.82 7.12 6.96
C ARG A 24 -5.02 6.20 7.12
N SER A 25 -6.03 6.41 6.30
CA SER A 25 -7.20 5.55 6.33
C SER A 25 -6.85 4.12 5.99
N LEU A 26 -5.98 3.94 5.00
CA LEU A 26 -5.54 2.60 4.64
C LEU A 26 -4.76 1.94 5.76
N SER A 27 -3.87 2.68 6.39
CA SER A 27 -3.09 2.11 7.48
C SER A 27 -3.99 1.67 8.63
N ASP A 28 -5.04 2.44 8.89
CA ASP A 28 -6.02 2.09 9.91
C ASP A 28 -6.77 0.82 9.51
N LYS A 29 -7.23 0.80 8.26
CA LYS A 29 -8.05 -0.29 7.77
C LYS A 29 -7.31 -1.62 7.80
N TYR A 30 -6.05 -1.60 7.45
CA TYR A 30 -5.24 -2.83 7.35
C TYR A 30 -4.32 -3.01 8.53
N CYS A 31 -4.48 -2.20 9.58
CA CYS A 31 -3.66 -2.30 10.79
C CYS A 31 -2.17 -2.20 10.48
N ILE A 32 -1.83 -1.30 9.58
CA ILE A 32 -0.44 -1.07 9.22
C ILE A 32 0.14 -0.03 10.17
N PRO A 33 1.29 -0.30 10.77
CA PRO A 33 1.83 0.59 11.82
C PRO A 33 2.18 1.99 11.36
N SER A 34 2.43 2.18 10.07
CA SER A 34 2.83 3.49 9.58
C SER A 34 2.28 3.73 8.19
N GLU A 35 1.73 4.92 7.99
CA GLU A 35 1.24 5.30 6.66
C GLU A 35 2.39 5.45 5.66
N LYS A 36 3.61 5.67 6.15
CA LYS A 36 4.76 5.78 5.27
C LYS A 36 5.01 4.50 4.51
N VAL A 37 4.67 3.38 5.10
CA VAL A 37 4.81 2.09 4.44
C VAL A 37 3.97 2.06 3.17
N ILE A 38 2.72 2.52 3.28
CA ILE A 38 1.82 2.54 2.13
C ILE A 38 2.32 3.51 1.08
N LYS A 39 2.81 4.65 1.51
CA LYS A 39 3.35 5.64 0.60
C LYS A 39 4.50 5.04 -0.22
N THR A 40 5.37 4.30 0.45
CA THR A 40 6.48 3.64 -0.23
C THR A 40 5.97 2.63 -1.26
N TRP A 41 4.96 1.85 -0.89
CA TRP A 41 4.40 0.87 -1.80
C TRP A 41 3.81 1.52 -3.04
N VAL A 42 3.06 2.61 -2.85
CA VAL A 42 2.45 3.33 -3.96
C VAL A 42 3.54 3.90 -4.88
N ASN A 43 4.56 4.48 -4.28
CA ASN A 43 5.68 5.01 -5.06
C ASN A 43 6.33 3.92 -5.90
N THR A 44 6.60 2.78 -5.28
CA THR A 44 7.23 1.67 -5.98
C THR A 44 6.34 1.19 -7.12
N TYR A 45 5.05 1.12 -6.89
CA TYR A 45 4.12 0.69 -7.92
C TYR A 45 4.14 1.64 -9.12
N LYS A 46 4.14 2.93 -8.85
CA LYS A 46 4.13 3.93 -9.92
C LYS A 46 5.44 3.96 -10.69
N THR A 47 6.54 3.68 -10.00
CA THR A 47 7.87 3.76 -10.61
C THR A 47 8.24 2.46 -11.30
N GLN A 48 8.08 1.35 -10.62
CA GLN A 48 8.55 0.05 -11.13
C GLN A 48 7.41 -0.92 -11.42
N GLY A 49 6.32 -0.78 -10.68
CA GLY A 49 5.24 -1.73 -10.78
C GLY A 49 5.55 -3.00 -9.99
N TYR A 50 4.52 -3.72 -9.65
CA TYR A 50 4.65 -5.01 -8.99
C TYR A 50 4.27 -6.07 -10.02
N GLU A 51 5.24 -6.79 -10.46
CA GLU A 51 5.00 -7.84 -11.45
C GLU A 51 5.15 -9.23 -10.83
#